data_2b5dd03ec05317301d9a354153688bec
#
_entry.id   2b5dd03ec05317301d9a354153688bec
#
_cell.length_a   1.000
_cell.length_b   1.000
_cell.length_c   1.000
_cell.angle_alpha   90.00
_cell.angle_beta   90.00
_cell.angle_gamma   90.00
#
_symmetry.space_group_name_H-M   'P 1'
#
loop_
_entity.id
_entity.type
_entity.pdbx_description
1 polymer ?
#
loop_
_entity_poly.entity_id
_entity_poly.type
_entity_poly.pdbx_seq_one_letter_code
_entity_poly.pdbx_strand_id
1 'polypeptide(L)'
;MKKVINLKNVLFCALLVLTMAFNTINVQADALDYLGNTIDGSVLTNDTESIGNYQSVARSTYLHQGFVRITNNGNGYVGIFGGTECNVTCNTVKLNIYLERSSGDGNFYSYKKWENVDYNTDSL
;
A
#
# COMPACT_ATOMS: atom_id res chain seq x y z
N MET A 1 -56.84 8.40 24.93
CA MET A 1 -55.73 9.34 25.22
C MET A 1 -54.85 9.44 23.98
N LYS A 2 -54.86 10.59 23.29
CA LYS A 2 -53.94 10.83 22.16
C LYS A 2 -52.56 11.23 22.71
N LYS A 3 -51.54 10.38 22.49
CA LYS A 3 -50.15 10.70 22.82
C LYS A 3 -49.69 11.83 21.89
N VAL A 4 -49.51 13.03 22.41
CA VAL A 4 -48.94 14.15 21.68
C VAL A 4 -47.44 13.82 21.50
N ILE A 5 -47.08 13.41 20.30
CA ILE A 5 -45.64 13.21 19.94
C ILE A 5 -45.00 14.57 19.87
N ASN A 6 -44.01 14.78 20.71
CA ASN A 6 -43.32 16.05 20.81
C ASN A 6 -42.43 16.26 19.55
N LEU A 7 -42.84 17.14 18.66
CA LEU A 7 -42.22 17.39 17.36
C LEU A 7 -40.71 17.67 17.47
N LYS A 8 -40.30 18.31 18.59
CA LYS A 8 -38.88 18.56 18.87
C LYS A 8 -38.06 17.27 19.06
N ASN A 9 -38.63 16.26 19.70
CA ASN A 9 -37.99 14.97 19.92
C ASN A 9 -37.87 14.17 18.62
N VAL A 10 -38.88 14.24 17.76
CA VAL A 10 -38.88 13.60 16.44
C VAL A 10 -37.81 14.26 15.54
N LEU A 11 -37.75 15.58 15.56
CA LEU A 11 -36.75 16.33 14.78
C LEU A 11 -35.31 16.02 15.26
N PHE A 12 -35.11 15.93 16.58
CA PHE A 12 -33.82 15.60 17.16
C PHE A 12 -33.37 14.17 16.80
N CYS A 13 -34.27 13.19 16.88
CA CYS A 13 -33.97 11.83 16.46
C CYS A 13 -33.66 11.73 14.94
N ALA A 14 -34.41 12.45 14.11
CA ALA A 14 -34.16 12.50 12.67
C ALA A 14 -32.78 13.11 12.34
N LEU A 15 -32.39 14.15 13.06
CA LEU A 15 -31.07 14.78 12.91
C LEU A 15 -29.95 13.82 13.33
N LEU A 16 -30.14 13.05 14.40
CA LEU A 16 -29.17 12.08 14.93
C LEU A 16 -28.98 10.91 13.96
N VAL A 17 -30.06 10.42 13.35
CA VAL A 17 -29.98 9.38 12.31
C VAL A 17 -29.29 9.90 11.05
N LEU A 18 -29.55 11.15 10.67
CA LEU A 18 -28.91 11.76 9.50
C LEU A 18 -27.40 11.90 9.71
N THR A 19 -26.94 12.30 10.90
CA THR A 19 -25.51 12.40 11.20
C THR A 19 -24.81 11.06 11.23
N MET A 20 -25.48 9.98 11.61
CA MET A 20 -24.92 8.63 11.54
C MET A 20 -24.82 8.10 10.10
N ALA A 21 -25.72 8.51 9.21
CA ALA A 21 -25.69 8.08 7.81
C ALA A 21 -24.50 8.69 7.01
N PHE A 22 -23.98 9.82 7.46
CA PHE A 22 -22.82 10.46 6.79
C PHE A 22 -21.45 9.99 7.28
N ASN A 23 -21.38 9.16 8.33
CA ASN A 23 -20.12 8.67 8.87
C ASN A 23 -19.59 7.35 8.24
N THR A 24 -20.24 6.86 7.21
CA THR A 24 -19.72 5.73 6.43
C THR A 24 -18.94 6.23 5.22
N ILE A 25 -17.96 7.10 5.43
CA ILE A 25 -16.88 7.22 4.46
C ILE A 25 -15.96 6.05 4.74
N ASN A 26 -16.29 4.91 4.17
CA ASN A 26 -15.33 3.85 3.99
C ASN A 26 -14.32 4.35 2.96
N VAL A 27 -13.25 4.99 3.43
CA VAL A 27 -12.02 5.08 2.68
C VAL A 27 -11.42 3.68 2.71
N GLN A 28 -11.98 2.81 1.92
CA GLN A 28 -11.26 1.66 1.42
C GLN A 28 -10.30 2.22 0.37
N ALA A 29 -9.12 2.63 0.81
CA ALA A 29 -7.97 2.59 -0.07
C ALA A 29 -7.79 1.11 -0.39
N ASP A 30 -8.34 0.70 -1.52
CA ASP A 30 -8.40 -0.70 -1.90
C ASP A 30 -6.97 -1.14 -2.21
N ALA A 31 -6.48 -2.17 -1.53
CA ALA A 31 -5.20 -2.79 -1.88
C ALA A 31 -5.19 -3.25 -3.35
N LEU A 32 -6.37 -3.38 -3.96
CA LEU A 32 -6.57 -3.64 -5.37
C LEU A 32 -6.14 -2.45 -6.26
N ASP A 33 -6.18 -1.21 -5.76
CA ASP A 33 -5.76 -0.02 -6.53
C ASP A 33 -4.26 -0.05 -6.85
N TYR A 34 -3.47 -0.77 -6.05
CA TYR A 34 -2.03 -0.95 -6.27
C TYR A 34 -1.68 -2.24 -7.00
N LEU A 35 -2.67 -3.11 -7.24
CA LEU A 35 -2.43 -4.37 -7.90
C LEU A 35 -1.99 -4.13 -9.36
N GLY A 36 -0.75 -4.48 -9.66
CA GLY A 36 -0.15 -4.27 -10.98
C GLY A 36 0.42 -2.86 -11.21
N ASN A 37 0.24 -1.92 -10.28
CA ASN A 37 0.86 -0.61 -10.32
C ASN A 37 2.26 -0.63 -9.70
N THR A 38 3.13 0.22 -10.23
CA THR A 38 4.45 0.42 -9.64
C THR A 38 4.32 1.34 -8.42
N ILE A 39 4.86 0.91 -7.30
CA ILE A 39 4.97 1.74 -6.10
C ILE A 39 6.39 2.25 -6.04
N ASP A 40 6.55 3.57 -5.91
CA ASP A 40 7.87 4.17 -5.70
C ASP A 40 8.35 3.84 -4.29
N GLY A 41 9.32 2.95 -4.20
CA GLY A 41 9.98 2.56 -2.94
C GLY A 41 11.29 3.30 -2.72
N SER A 42 11.62 4.30 -3.56
CA SER A 42 12.86 5.04 -3.46
C SER A 42 12.88 5.96 -2.25
N VAL A 43 13.98 5.92 -1.52
CA VAL A 43 14.32 6.86 -0.44
C VAL A 43 15.66 7.48 -0.75
N LEU A 44 15.67 8.78 -1.04
CA LEU A 44 16.91 9.50 -1.31
C LEU A 44 17.73 9.65 -0.03
N THR A 45 18.94 9.13 -0.05
CA THR A 45 19.89 9.22 1.07
C THR A 45 21.32 9.33 0.55
N ASN A 46 22.21 9.84 1.39
CA ASN A 46 23.65 9.82 1.17
C ASN A 46 24.32 8.58 1.80
N ASP A 47 23.56 7.73 2.44
CA ASP A 47 24.05 6.50 3.04
C ASP A 47 24.40 5.45 1.99
N THR A 48 25.11 4.43 2.41
CA THR A 48 25.45 3.29 1.54
C THR A 48 24.24 2.38 1.28
N GLU A 49 23.17 2.54 2.04
CA GLU A 49 21.96 1.74 1.94
C GLU A 49 20.71 2.62 2.03
N SER A 50 19.69 2.28 1.26
CA SER A 50 18.36 2.85 1.35
C SER A 50 17.31 1.74 1.44
N ILE A 51 16.33 1.91 2.32
CA ILE A 51 15.25 0.96 2.54
C ILE A 51 13.92 1.68 2.35
N GLY A 52 13.11 1.18 1.44
CA GLY A 52 11.72 1.57 1.26
C GLY A 52 10.79 0.48 1.78
N ASN A 53 9.81 0.87 2.58
CA ASN A 53 8.79 -0.03 3.10
C ASN A 53 7.41 0.46 2.66
N TYR A 54 6.61 -0.45 2.18
CA TYR A 54 5.20 -0.24 1.93
C TYR A 54 4.40 -1.09 2.92
N GLN A 55 3.58 -0.44 3.71
CA GLN A 55 2.59 -1.12 4.54
C GLN A 55 1.21 -0.76 4.01
N SER A 56 0.36 -1.75 3.81
CA SER A 56 -1.02 -1.51 3.45
C SER A 56 -1.72 -0.75 4.57
N VAL A 57 -2.09 0.51 4.30
CA VAL A 57 -2.80 1.38 5.26
C VAL A 57 -4.25 0.92 5.43
N ALA A 58 -4.81 0.29 4.41
CA ALA A 58 -6.08 -0.40 4.49
C ALA A 58 -5.83 -1.82 5.00
N ARG A 59 -6.76 -2.35 5.79
CA ARG A 59 -6.77 -3.76 6.21
C ARG A 59 -6.97 -4.65 4.98
N SER A 60 -5.94 -4.78 4.17
CA SER A 60 -5.93 -5.73 3.08
C SER A 60 -6.06 -7.13 3.65
N THR A 61 -6.98 -7.92 3.11
CA THR A 61 -7.11 -9.32 3.49
C THR A 61 -5.88 -10.10 3.08
N TYR A 62 -5.20 -9.69 2.02
CA TYR A 62 -4.11 -10.45 1.40
C TYR A 62 -2.75 -9.85 1.67
N LEU A 63 -2.48 -8.63 1.24
CA LEU A 63 -1.17 -7.99 1.37
C LEU A 63 -0.98 -7.40 2.76
N HIS A 64 0.09 -7.82 3.44
CA HIS A 64 0.52 -7.26 4.72
C HIS A 64 1.51 -6.11 4.51
N GLN A 65 2.63 -6.42 3.90
CA GLN A 65 3.68 -5.44 3.63
C GLN A 65 4.54 -5.82 2.42
N GLY A 66 5.21 -4.82 1.89
CA GLY A 66 6.29 -4.99 0.92
C GLY A 66 7.48 -4.15 1.34
N PHE A 67 8.67 -4.57 0.98
CA PHE A 67 9.89 -3.81 1.23
C PHE A 67 10.87 -3.97 0.07
N VAL A 68 11.72 -2.98 -0.08
CA VAL A 68 12.84 -3.00 -1.01
C VAL A 68 14.05 -2.36 -0.35
N ARG A 69 15.22 -2.93 -0.61
CA ARG A 69 16.49 -2.42 -0.15
C ARG A 69 17.45 -2.31 -1.33
N ILE A 70 18.15 -1.20 -1.41
CA ILE A 70 19.22 -0.97 -2.35
C ILE A 70 20.49 -0.65 -1.56
N THR A 71 21.62 -1.27 -1.93
CA THR A 71 22.91 -1.10 -1.26
C THR A 71 23.96 -0.74 -2.29
N ASN A 72 24.73 0.30 -2.03
CA ASN A 72 25.90 0.65 -2.81
C ASN A 72 27.11 -0.14 -2.29
N ASN A 73 27.53 -1.14 -3.04
CA ASN A 73 28.67 -2.01 -2.69
C ASN A 73 30.02 -1.44 -3.20
N GLY A 74 30.00 -0.23 -3.75
CA GLY A 74 31.20 0.40 -4.34
C GLY A 74 31.53 -0.18 -5.71
N ASN A 75 32.52 0.46 -6.37
CA ASN A 75 33.05 0.05 -7.68
C ASN A 75 31.95 -0.16 -8.76
N GLY A 76 30.83 0.54 -8.67
CA GLY A 76 29.70 0.40 -9.61
C GLY A 76 28.80 -0.80 -9.36
N TYR A 77 28.99 -1.53 -8.27
CA TYR A 77 28.13 -2.63 -7.88
C TYR A 77 26.99 -2.16 -6.96
N VAL A 78 25.79 -2.61 -7.27
CA VAL A 78 24.58 -2.31 -6.50
C VAL A 78 23.95 -3.64 -6.07
N GLY A 79 23.72 -3.78 -4.77
CA GLY A 79 22.92 -4.85 -4.19
C GLY A 79 21.45 -4.44 -4.17
N ILE A 80 20.56 -5.35 -4.55
CA ILE A 80 19.12 -5.12 -4.50
C ILE A 80 18.48 -6.31 -3.83
N PHE A 81 17.60 -6.02 -2.88
CA PHE A 81 16.83 -7.02 -2.17
C PHE A 81 15.41 -6.49 -1.96
N GLY A 82 14.42 -7.34 -2.08
CA GLY A 82 13.04 -6.97 -1.80
C GLY A 82 12.19 -8.18 -1.51
N GLY A 83 11.09 -7.95 -0.84
CA GLY A 83 10.15 -8.99 -0.47
C GLY A 83 8.74 -8.45 -0.31
N THR A 84 7.80 -9.36 -0.26
CA THR A 84 6.41 -9.10 0.07
C THR A 84 5.90 -10.16 1.02
N GLU A 85 5.03 -9.74 1.94
CA GLU A 85 4.38 -10.61 2.91
C GLU A 85 2.88 -10.44 2.81
N CYS A 86 2.16 -11.54 2.92
CA CYS A 86 0.71 -11.58 2.92
C CYS A 86 0.18 -11.91 4.32
N ASN A 87 -1.05 -11.47 4.62
CA ASN A 87 -1.73 -11.81 5.87
C ASN A 87 -2.20 -13.27 5.92
N VAL A 88 -2.32 -13.89 4.77
CA VAL A 88 -2.80 -15.28 4.60
C VAL A 88 -2.07 -15.92 3.43
N THR A 89 -2.02 -17.23 3.41
CA THR A 89 -1.50 -17.98 2.26
C THR A 89 -2.31 -17.64 1.00
N CYS A 90 -1.62 -17.18 -0.02
CA CYS A 90 -2.18 -16.81 -1.31
C CYS A 90 -1.92 -17.88 -2.36
N ASN A 91 -2.85 -18.09 -3.27
CA ASN A 91 -2.67 -19.03 -4.38
C ASN A 91 -1.48 -18.63 -5.27
N THR A 92 -1.25 -17.33 -5.38
CA THR A 92 -0.14 -16.76 -6.17
C THR A 92 0.33 -15.47 -5.50
N VAL A 93 1.63 -15.38 -5.26
CA VAL A 93 2.30 -14.14 -4.87
C VAL A 93 3.27 -13.76 -5.98
N LYS A 94 3.21 -12.50 -6.40
CA LYS A 94 4.06 -11.99 -7.47
C LYS A 94 4.79 -10.74 -6.99
N LEU A 95 6.12 -10.73 -7.13
CA LEU A 95 6.98 -9.60 -6.81
C LEU A 95 7.70 -9.14 -8.07
N ASN A 96 7.57 -7.86 -8.38
CA ASN A 96 8.33 -7.20 -9.44
C ASN A 96 9.16 -6.10 -8.80
N ILE A 97 10.47 -6.13 -9.01
CA ILE A 97 11.40 -5.10 -8.55
C ILE A 97 11.97 -4.39 -9.77
N TYR A 98 11.92 -3.07 -9.77
CA TYR A 98 12.49 -2.22 -10.81
C TYR A 98 13.66 -1.44 -10.24
N LEU A 99 14.81 -1.52 -10.90
CA LEU A 99 15.91 -0.59 -10.67
C LEU A 99 15.78 0.56 -11.67
N GLU A 100 15.72 1.75 -11.14
CA GLU A 100 15.67 2.96 -11.94
C GLU A 100 16.97 3.75 -11.81
N ARG A 101 17.28 4.50 -12.83
CA ARG A 101 18.45 5.38 -12.87
C ARG A 101 18.02 6.78 -13.27
N SER A 102 18.49 7.78 -12.54
CA SER A 102 18.34 9.17 -12.94
C SER A 102 19.38 9.52 -14.03
N SER A 103 18.94 10.25 -15.03
CA SER A 103 19.79 10.84 -16.05
C SER A 103 20.40 12.21 -15.62
N GLY A 104 20.04 12.69 -14.41
CA GLY A 104 20.48 13.99 -13.89
C GLY A 104 19.52 15.14 -14.23
N ASP A 105 18.44 14.88 -14.94
CA ASP A 105 17.40 15.83 -15.29
C ASP A 105 16.20 15.82 -14.31
N GLY A 106 16.33 15.04 -13.22
CA GLY A 106 15.26 14.83 -12.24
C GLY A 106 14.29 13.71 -12.60
N ASN A 107 14.45 13.10 -13.78
CA ASN A 107 13.63 11.96 -14.19
C ASN A 107 14.36 10.65 -13.89
N PHE A 108 13.55 9.61 -13.62
CA PHE A 108 14.04 8.24 -13.41
C PHE A 108 13.58 7.35 -14.56
N TYR A 109 14.46 6.49 -15.00
CA TYR A 109 14.21 5.57 -16.10
C TYR A 109 14.51 4.15 -15.66
N SER A 110 13.59 3.24 -15.94
CA SER A 110 13.77 1.82 -15.63
C SER A 110 15.02 1.29 -16.34
N TYR A 111 15.95 0.78 -15.57
CA TYR A 111 17.22 0.22 -16.03
C TYR A 111 17.18 -1.30 -16.10
N LYS A 112 16.57 -1.92 -15.08
CA LYS A 112 16.46 -3.36 -14.98
C LYS A 112 15.22 -3.74 -14.18
N LYS A 113 14.63 -4.89 -14.55
CA LYS A 113 13.49 -5.49 -13.87
C LYS A 113 13.83 -6.91 -13.44
N TRP A 114 13.35 -7.29 -12.28
CA TRP A 114 13.31 -8.66 -11.79
C TRP A 114 11.87 -9.05 -11.48
N GLU A 115 11.52 -10.27 -11.81
CA GLU A 115 10.21 -10.84 -11.53
C GLU A 115 10.40 -12.14 -10.77
N ASN A 116 9.64 -12.31 -9.72
CA ASN A 116 9.53 -13.57 -9.01
C ASN A 116 8.05 -13.89 -8.77
N VAL A 117 7.71 -15.16 -8.84
CA VAL A 117 6.34 -15.65 -8.65
C VAL A 117 6.43 -16.94 -7.85
N ASP A 118 5.66 -17.01 -6.78
CA ASP A 118 5.49 -18.23 -6.01
C ASP A 118 4.02 -18.54 -5.78
N TYR A 119 3.74 -19.79 -5.42
CA TYR A 119 2.38 -20.31 -5.33
C TYR A 119 2.13 -20.94 -3.97
N ASN A 120 0.90 -20.76 -3.47
CA ASN A 120 0.47 -21.30 -2.17
C ASN A 120 1.42 -20.88 -1.03
N THR A 121 1.80 -19.60 -1.02
CA THR A 121 2.71 -19.02 -0.05
C THR A 121 2.13 -17.74 0.55
N ASP A 122 2.70 -17.30 1.66
CA ASP A 122 2.40 -16.03 2.31
C ASP A 122 3.52 -15.01 2.17
N SER A 123 4.63 -15.37 1.53
CA SER A 123 5.79 -14.49 1.38
C SER A 123 6.58 -14.78 0.10
N LEU A 124 7.33 -13.77 -0.34
CA LEU A 124 8.24 -13.84 -1.49
C LEU A 124 9.45 -12.93 -1.27
#